data_89ae69f8ec2a718d9c2af1418986ed5c
#
_entry.id   89ae69f8ec2a718d9c2af1418986ed5c
#
_cell.length_a   1.000
_cell.length_b   1.000
_cell.length_c   1.000
_cell.angle_alpha   90.00
_cell.angle_beta   90.00
_cell.angle_gamma   90.00
#
_symmetry.space_group_name_H-M   'P 1'
#
loop_
_entity.id
_entity.type
_entity.pdbx_description
1 polymer ?
#
loop_
_entity_poly.entity_id
_entity_poly.type
_entity_poly.pdbx_seq_one_letter_code
_entity_poly.pdbx_strand_id
1 'polypeptide(L)'
;MNKNAGFTLIEVLIAMTMLSLMVVLLFSSLTIGAKSWEQGEKKIADVNEIAVVQQFFNHHLAHATPQWNDFDPEKDRVFSFQGKKKSLQFVAAFPASAERAGLQLFNLELQEKNKKRFVNISLTPFFPLSEGEEWFQDDIELVRNVQNFELSYFGLNDETGELVWQNEWLNKEQQPRLVKILLEFDDGRYLPEMIVALNVDSSYSNADLESVPVEDVTDTTQ
;
A
#
# COMPACT_ATOMS: atom_id res chain seq x y z
N MET A 1 -64.96 51.14 -3.52
CA MET A 1 -63.84 51.84 -4.24
C MET A 1 -62.56 51.11 -3.87
N ASN A 2 -62.06 50.25 -4.75
CA ASN A 2 -60.77 49.60 -4.56
C ASN A 2 -59.67 50.61 -4.90
N LYS A 3 -58.86 51.01 -3.91
CA LYS A 3 -57.67 51.80 -4.13
C LYS A 3 -56.57 50.87 -4.67
N ASN A 4 -56.28 50.95 -5.98
CA ASN A 4 -55.11 50.35 -6.54
C ASN A 4 -53.93 51.13 -6.03
N ALA A 5 -53.21 50.55 -5.00
CA ALA A 5 -51.92 51.08 -4.55
C ALA A 5 -50.84 50.53 -5.52
N GLY A 6 -50.26 51.41 -6.30
CA GLY A 6 -49.09 51.07 -7.15
C GLY A 6 -47.80 51.05 -6.33
N PHE A 7 -46.82 50.26 -6.76
CA PHE A 7 -45.49 50.23 -6.14
C PHE A 7 -44.73 51.54 -6.37
N THR A 8 -44.00 51.99 -5.36
CA THR A 8 -43.12 53.10 -5.46
C THR A 8 -41.78 52.72 -6.10
N LEU A 9 -41.15 53.62 -6.81
CA LEU A 9 -39.85 53.40 -7.45
C LEU A 9 -38.78 53.00 -6.42
N ILE A 10 -38.81 53.56 -5.22
CA ILE A 10 -37.90 53.23 -4.12
C ILE A 10 -38.08 51.81 -3.60
N GLU A 11 -39.31 51.32 -3.54
CA GLU A 11 -39.62 49.94 -3.13
C GLU A 11 -39.04 48.91 -4.10
N VAL A 12 -39.12 49.17 -5.41
CA VAL A 12 -38.52 48.33 -6.44
C VAL A 12 -37.00 48.33 -6.36
N LEU A 13 -36.40 49.50 -6.12
CA LEU A 13 -34.95 49.62 -5.94
C LEU A 13 -34.44 48.83 -4.73
N ILE A 14 -35.09 48.95 -3.59
CA ILE A 14 -34.75 48.20 -2.38
C ILE A 14 -34.94 46.71 -2.61
N ALA A 15 -36.03 46.27 -3.25
CA ALA A 15 -36.24 44.85 -3.56
C ALA A 15 -35.16 44.30 -4.47
N MET A 16 -34.76 45.01 -5.51
CA MET A 16 -33.68 44.59 -6.43
C MET A 16 -32.32 44.52 -5.75
N THR A 17 -32.01 45.45 -4.86
CA THR A 17 -30.73 45.40 -4.11
C THR A 17 -30.69 44.25 -3.14
N MET A 18 -31.79 43.97 -2.41
CA MET A 18 -31.88 42.81 -1.53
C MET A 18 -31.86 41.51 -2.30
N LEU A 19 -32.51 41.43 -3.45
CA LEU A 19 -32.46 40.26 -4.32
C LEU A 19 -31.02 39.97 -4.79
N SER A 20 -30.33 41.05 -5.26
CA SER A 20 -28.96 40.90 -5.71
C SER A 20 -28.05 40.41 -4.59
N LEU A 21 -28.18 40.92 -3.37
CA LEU A 21 -27.42 40.49 -2.21
C LEU A 21 -27.69 38.98 -1.90
N MET A 22 -28.95 38.58 -1.91
CA MET A 22 -29.34 37.18 -1.70
C MET A 22 -28.71 36.24 -2.76
N VAL A 23 -28.73 36.62 -4.02
CA VAL A 23 -28.12 35.85 -5.11
C VAL A 23 -26.63 35.70 -4.92
N VAL A 24 -25.91 36.78 -4.56
CA VAL A 24 -24.48 36.72 -4.27
C VAL A 24 -24.15 35.78 -3.11
N LEU A 25 -24.95 35.84 -2.03
CA LEU A 25 -24.77 34.95 -0.87
C LEU A 25 -25.02 33.50 -1.23
N LEU A 26 -26.06 33.22 -2.03
CA LEU A 26 -26.37 31.88 -2.50
C LEU A 26 -25.21 31.30 -3.36
N PHE A 27 -24.71 32.06 -4.33
CA PHE A 27 -23.59 31.62 -5.14
C PHE A 27 -22.31 31.42 -4.31
N SER A 28 -22.04 32.28 -3.34
CA SER A 28 -20.91 32.11 -2.43
C SER A 28 -21.03 30.82 -1.61
N SER A 29 -22.21 30.55 -1.05
CA SER A 29 -22.49 29.31 -0.31
C SER A 29 -22.33 28.06 -1.18
N LEU A 30 -22.85 28.10 -2.41
CA LEU A 30 -22.72 26.99 -3.37
C LEU A 30 -21.25 26.72 -3.72
N THR A 31 -20.47 27.78 -3.94
CA THR A 31 -19.02 27.67 -4.25
C THR A 31 -18.25 27.05 -3.09
N ILE A 32 -18.56 27.43 -1.85
CA ILE A 32 -17.93 26.85 -0.65
C ILE A 32 -18.29 25.36 -0.55
N GLY A 33 -19.58 25.02 -0.77
CA GLY A 33 -20.03 23.64 -0.76
C GLY A 33 -19.32 22.78 -1.81
N ALA A 34 -19.21 23.27 -3.04
CA ALA A 34 -18.53 22.57 -4.12
C ALA A 34 -17.04 22.34 -3.82
N LYS A 35 -16.32 23.34 -3.31
CA LYS A 35 -14.93 23.21 -2.91
C LYS A 35 -14.73 22.22 -1.76
N SER A 36 -15.64 22.24 -0.77
CA SER A 36 -15.59 21.29 0.36
C SER A 36 -15.81 19.86 -0.11
N TRP A 37 -16.70 19.67 -1.07
CA TRP A 37 -16.93 18.36 -1.69
C TRP A 37 -15.68 17.85 -2.42
N GLU A 38 -15.10 18.67 -3.29
CA GLU A 38 -13.87 18.33 -4.03
C GLU A 38 -12.70 17.97 -3.10
N GLN A 39 -12.51 18.74 -2.02
CA GLN A 39 -11.49 18.44 -1.01
C GLN A 39 -11.79 17.12 -0.27
N GLY A 40 -13.06 16.83 0.02
CA GLY A 40 -13.48 15.58 0.63
C GLY A 40 -13.20 14.38 -0.27
N GLU A 41 -13.54 14.48 -1.54
CA GLU A 41 -13.29 13.43 -2.54
C GLU A 41 -11.79 13.12 -2.70
N LYS A 42 -10.97 14.16 -2.78
CA LYS A 42 -9.51 14.00 -2.83
C LYS A 42 -8.98 13.29 -1.58
N LYS A 43 -9.43 13.67 -0.39
CA LYS A 43 -9.00 13.05 0.86
C LYS A 43 -9.42 11.58 0.96
N ILE A 44 -10.60 11.23 0.45
CA ILE A 44 -11.07 9.84 0.38
C ILE A 44 -10.19 9.04 -0.57
N ALA A 45 -9.83 9.58 -1.74
CA ALA A 45 -8.95 8.92 -2.69
C ALA A 45 -7.56 8.65 -2.07
N ASP A 46 -6.99 9.64 -1.36
CA ASP A 46 -5.69 9.52 -0.68
C ASP A 46 -5.70 8.43 0.40
N VAL A 47 -6.77 8.36 1.20
CA VAL A 47 -6.92 7.33 2.25
C VAL A 47 -7.10 5.94 1.64
N ASN A 48 -7.88 5.84 0.54
CA ASN A 48 -8.09 4.58 -0.15
C ASN A 48 -6.78 4.02 -0.73
N GLU A 49 -5.91 4.86 -1.30
CA GLU A 49 -4.60 4.43 -1.81
C GLU A 49 -3.77 3.77 -0.70
N ILE A 50 -3.68 4.41 0.47
CA ILE A 50 -2.98 3.86 1.64
C ILE A 50 -3.61 2.54 2.10
N ALA A 51 -4.94 2.48 2.17
CA ALA A 51 -5.65 1.29 2.62
C ALA A 51 -5.44 0.10 1.67
N VAL A 52 -5.42 0.33 0.35
CA VAL A 52 -5.13 -0.72 -0.66
C VAL A 52 -3.73 -1.29 -0.45
N VAL A 53 -2.73 -0.45 -0.22
CA VAL A 53 -1.34 -0.88 0.04
C VAL A 53 -1.25 -1.72 1.31
N GLN A 54 -1.87 -1.25 2.40
CA GLN A 54 -1.90 -1.99 3.65
C GLN A 54 -2.60 -3.33 3.50
N GLN A 55 -3.73 -3.35 2.81
CA GLN A 55 -4.48 -4.58 2.55
C GLN A 55 -3.67 -5.55 1.70
N PHE A 56 -2.97 -5.06 0.68
CA PHE A 56 -2.11 -5.89 -0.15
C PHE A 56 -1.06 -6.64 0.68
N PHE A 57 -0.28 -5.92 1.50
CA PHE A 57 0.75 -6.53 2.31
C PHE A 57 0.18 -7.46 3.38
N ASN A 58 -0.87 -7.06 4.09
CA ASN A 58 -1.51 -7.89 5.10
C ASN A 58 -2.21 -9.13 4.53
N HIS A 59 -2.67 -9.07 3.28
CA HIS A 59 -3.36 -10.21 2.68
C HIS A 59 -2.41 -11.15 1.95
N HIS A 60 -1.50 -10.63 1.14
CA HIS A 60 -0.63 -11.47 0.32
C HIS A 60 0.70 -11.79 1.00
N LEU A 61 1.38 -10.78 1.57
CA LEU A 61 2.67 -11.01 2.20
C LEU A 61 2.55 -11.80 3.51
N ALA A 62 1.55 -11.53 4.35
CA ALA A 62 1.32 -12.27 5.58
C ALA A 62 1.03 -13.77 5.33
N HIS A 63 0.48 -14.10 4.14
CA HIS A 63 0.20 -15.47 3.72
C HIS A 63 1.23 -15.99 2.71
N ALA A 64 2.43 -15.41 2.70
CA ALA A 64 3.51 -15.93 1.89
C ALA A 64 3.79 -17.40 2.24
N THR A 65 3.85 -18.24 1.21
CA THR A 65 4.03 -19.66 1.35
C THR A 65 5.49 -20.02 1.08
N PRO A 66 6.20 -20.69 2.00
CA PRO A 66 7.57 -21.12 1.77
C PRO A 66 7.60 -22.16 0.66
N GLN A 67 8.27 -21.85 -0.43
CA GLN A 67 8.40 -22.72 -1.59
C GLN A 67 9.84 -22.71 -2.11
N TRP A 68 10.24 -23.81 -2.72
CA TRP A 68 11.52 -23.94 -3.39
C TRP A 68 11.32 -23.91 -4.90
N ASN A 69 12.11 -23.11 -5.59
CA ASN A 69 12.18 -23.12 -7.04
C ASN A 69 13.23 -24.17 -7.47
N ASP A 70 12.77 -25.37 -7.70
CA ASP A 70 13.56 -26.55 -8.08
C ASP A 70 13.04 -27.22 -9.37
N PHE A 71 12.40 -26.43 -10.24
CA PHE A 71 11.79 -26.94 -11.48
C PHE A 71 12.79 -27.18 -12.61
N ASP A 72 13.97 -26.60 -12.52
CA ASP A 72 15.03 -26.75 -13.51
C ASP A 72 16.19 -27.57 -12.91
N PRO A 73 16.41 -28.82 -13.34
CA PRO A 73 17.46 -29.68 -12.80
C PRO A 73 18.88 -29.15 -13.06
N GLU A 74 19.04 -28.20 -14.02
CA GLU A 74 20.34 -27.63 -14.36
C GLU A 74 20.67 -26.38 -13.52
N LYS A 75 19.71 -25.88 -12.73
CA LYS A 75 19.87 -24.71 -11.86
C LYS A 75 19.89 -25.10 -10.39
N ASP A 76 20.62 -24.30 -9.63
CA ASP A 76 20.62 -24.45 -8.18
C ASP A 76 19.21 -24.20 -7.62
N ARG A 77 18.84 -25.03 -6.65
CA ARG A 77 17.62 -24.87 -5.89
C ARG A 77 17.65 -23.56 -5.11
N VAL A 78 16.68 -22.68 -5.38
CA VAL A 78 16.58 -21.35 -4.74
C VAL A 78 15.29 -21.25 -3.97
N PHE A 79 15.36 -20.75 -2.74
CA PHE A 79 14.17 -20.48 -1.96
C PHE A 79 13.40 -19.30 -2.55
N SER A 80 12.08 -19.39 -2.65
CA SER A 80 11.25 -18.41 -3.35
C SER A 80 11.18 -17.04 -2.68
N PHE A 81 11.39 -16.97 -1.37
CA PHE A 81 11.44 -15.71 -0.65
C PHE A 81 12.82 -15.07 -0.77
N GLN A 82 12.90 -13.97 -1.49
CA GLN A 82 14.13 -13.19 -1.69
C GLN A 82 13.85 -11.72 -1.45
N GLY A 83 14.53 -11.12 -0.52
CA GLY A 83 14.30 -9.73 -0.11
C GLY A 83 15.54 -8.86 -0.22
N LYS A 84 15.40 -7.68 -0.81
CA LYS A 84 16.39 -6.59 -0.81
C LYS A 84 15.74 -5.33 -0.23
N LYS A 85 16.55 -4.31 -0.01
CA LYS A 85 16.06 -3.04 0.54
C LYS A 85 14.92 -2.40 -0.27
N LYS A 86 14.88 -2.59 -1.61
CA LYS A 86 13.91 -1.97 -2.53
C LYS A 86 13.17 -2.95 -3.43
N SER A 87 13.34 -4.23 -3.21
CA SER A 87 12.64 -5.27 -3.93
C SER A 87 12.38 -6.48 -3.05
N LEU A 88 11.29 -7.18 -3.34
CA LEU A 88 10.86 -8.35 -2.59
C LEU A 88 10.22 -9.35 -3.55
N GLN A 89 10.65 -10.59 -3.47
CA GLN A 89 10.05 -11.72 -4.16
C GLN A 89 9.49 -12.71 -3.13
N PHE A 90 8.26 -13.16 -3.32
CA PHE A 90 7.66 -14.19 -2.50
C PHE A 90 6.57 -14.94 -3.27
N VAL A 91 6.16 -16.10 -2.77
CA VAL A 91 5.05 -16.88 -3.32
C VAL A 91 3.85 -16.77 -2.38
N ALA A 92 2.68 -16.52 -2.95
CA ALA A 92 1.42 -16.58 -2.22
C ALA A 92 0.31 -17.18 -3.07
N ALA A 93 -0.72 -17.70 -2.42
CA ALA A 93 -1.86 -18.27 -3.10
C ALA A 93 -2.86 -17.21 -3.52
N PHE A 94 -3.37 -17.33 -4.75
CA PHE A 94 -4.57 -16.61 -5.18
C PHE A 94 -5.81 -17.49 -4.98
N PRO A 95 -6.93 -16.89 -4.52
CA PRO A 95 -8.16 -17.64 -4.31
C PRO A 95 -8.68 -18.23 -5.63
N ALA A 96 -9.37 -19.38 -5.54
CA ALA A 96 -9.94 -20.07 -6.69
C ALA A 96 -10.98 -19.25 -7.47
N SER A 97 -11.53 -18.20 -6.87
CA SER A 97 -12.44 -17.24 -7.50
C SER A 97 -11.75 -16.21 -8.40
N ALA A 98 -10.41 -16.11 -8.34
CA ALA A 98 -9.65 -15.27 -9.23
C ALA A 98 -9.44 -15.97 -10.58
N GLU A 99 -9.33 -15.22 -11.66
CA GLU A 99 -9.05 -15.77 -13.01
C GLU A 99 -7.75 -16.60 -13.05
N ARG A 100 -6.90 -16.45 -12.04
CA ARG A 100 -5.60 -17.12 -11.87
C ARG A 100 -5.51 -17.77 -10.50
N ALA A 101 -6.21 -18.85 -10.34
CA ALA A 101 -6.14 -19.64 -9.10
C ALA A 101 -4.77 -20.32 -8.94
N GLY A 102 -4.32 -20.49 -7.69
CA GLY A 102 -3.12 -21.22 -7.35
C GLY A 102 -1.97 -20.36 -6.84
N LEU A 103 -0.78 -20.95 -6.77
CA LEU A 103 0.41 -20.26 -6.29
C LEU A 103 0.96 -19.33 -7.36
N GLN A 104 1.18 -18.07 -6.98
CA GLN A 104 1.76 -17.03 -7.81
C GLN A 104 3.06 -16.53 -7.20
N LEU A 105 4.03 -16.26 -8.03
CA LEU A 105 5.26 -15.57 -7.67
C LEU A 105 5.04 -14.07 -7.80
N PHE A 106 5.14 -13.37 -6.69
CA PHE A 106 5.05 -11.93 -6.59
C PHE A 106 6.46 -11.34 -6.62
N ASN A 107 6.70 -10.41 -7.53
CA ASN A 107 7.89 -9.58 -7.53
C ASN A 107 7.49 -8.13 -7.34
N LEU A 108 7.91 -7.55 -6.21
CA LEU A 108 7.75 -6.13 -5.91
C LEU A 108 9.06 -5.43 -6.17
N GLU A 109 9.00 -4.29 -6.84
CA GLU A 109 10.18 -3.50 -7.10
C GLU A 109 9.85 -2.00 -7.18
N LEU A 110 10.73 -1.17 -6.58
CA LEU A 110 10.69 0.26 -6.79
C LEU A 110 11.26 0.58 -8.16
N GLN A 111 10.43 1.07 -9.06
CA GLN A 111 10.80 1.45 -10.42
C GLN A 111 10.68 2.95 -10.63
N GLU A 112 11.41 3.46 -11.63
CA GLU A 112 11.35 4.86 -12.05
C GLU A 112 11.03 4.96 -13.55
N LYS A 113 9.99 5.76 -13.87
CA LYS A 113 9.62 6.08 -15.25
C LYS A 113 9.30 7.57 -15.35
N ASN A 114 9.93 8.26 -16.29
CA ASN A 114 9.74 9.69 -16.50
C ASN A 114 9.97 10.54 -15.22
N LYS A 115 11.00 10.22 -14.45
CA LYS A 115 11.33 10.86 -13.15
C LYS A 115 10.26 10.70 -12.05
N LYS A 116 9.31 9.80 -12.24
CA LYS A 116 8.34 9.43 -11.22
C LYS A 116 8.64 8.01 -10.76
N ARG A 117 8.72 7.83 -9.46
CA ARG A 117 8.93 6.53 -8.85
C ARG A 117 7.60 5.91 -8.44
N PHE A 118 7.51 4.62 -8.61
CA PHE A 118 6.33 3.82 -8.27
C PHE A 118 6.76 2.43 -7.83
N VAL A 119 5.96 1.81 -6.99
CA VAL A 119 6.13 0.39 -6.64
C VAL A 119 5.34 -0.44 -7.63
N ASN A 120 6.06 -1.25 -8.39
CA ASN A 120 5.48 -2.20 -9.34
C ASN A 120 5.39 -3.59 -8.71
N ILE A 121 4.33 -4.31 -9.03
CA ILE A 121 4.16 -5.73 -8.72
C ILE A 121 4.04 -6.46 -10.04
N SER A 122 4.91 -7.43 -10.28
CA SER A 122 4.69 -8.40 -11.33
C SER A 122 4.25 -9.74 -10.75
N LEU A 123 3.28 -10.35 -11.38
CA LEU A 123 2.69 -11.64 -11.01
C LEU A 123 2.97 -12.65 -12.11
N THR A 124 3.53 -13.79 -11.71
CA THR A 124 3.74 -14.92 -12.60
C THR A 124 3.31 -16.22 -11.93
N PRO A 125 2.76 -17.19 -12.65
CA PRO A 125 2.52 -18.52 -12.09
C PRO A 125 3.79 -19.08 -11.46
N PHE A 126 3.68 -19.64 -10.26
CA PHE A 126 4.85 -20.22 -9.59
C PHE A 126 5.27 -21.55 -10.21
N PHE A 127 4.31 -22.38 -10.58
CA PHE A 127 4.59 -23.65 -11.24
C PHE A 127 4.77 -23.47 -12.75
N PRO A 128 5.66 -24.25 -13.38
CA PRO A 128 5.77 -24.27 -14.84
C PRO A 128 4.42 -24.57 -15.48
N LEU A 129 4.10 -23.84 -16.53
CA LEU A 129 2.89 -24.04 -17.32
C LEU A 129 2.99 -25.32 -18.16
N SER A 130 1.84 -25.94 -18.41
CA SER A 130 1.73 -27.08 -19.32
C SER A 130 2.04 -26.64 -20.77
N GLU A 131 2.43 -27.58 -21.64
CA GLU A 131 2.64 -27.31 -23.06
C GLU A 131 1.37 -26.72 -23.69
N GLY A 132 1.49 -25.49 -24.25
CA GLY A 132 0.39 -24.77 -24.89
C GLY A 132 -0.29 -23.72 -24.03
N GLU A 133 0.09 -23.56 -22.76
CA GLU A 133 -0.35 -22.42 -21.93
C GLU A 133 0.57 -21.22 -22.14
N GLU A 134 -0.03 -20.02 -22.30
CA GLU A 134 0.74 -18.78 -22.47
C GLU A 134 1.16 -18.22 -21.09
N TRP A 135 2.38 -17.73 -21.02
CA TRP A 135 2.86 -16.96 -19.86
C TRP A 135 2.18 -15.59 -19.85
N PHE A 136 1.36 -15.36 -18.86
CA PHE A 136 0.83 -14.04 -18.59
C PHE A 136 1.58 -13.43 -17.41
N GLN A 137 2.32 -12.37 -17.68
CA GLN A 137 2.90 -11.52 -16.65
C GLN A 137 2.01 -10.29 -16.51
N ASP A 138 1.43 -10.10 -15.32
CA ASP A 138 0.73 -8.87 -15.00
C ASP A 138 1.67 -7.93 -14.27
N ASP A 139 1.82 -6.74 -14.81
CA ASP A 139 2.51 -5.64 -14.18
C ASP A 139 1.47 -4.66 -13.63
N ILE A 140 1.44 -4.53 -12.31
CA ILE A 140 0.47 -3.70 -11.58
C ILE A 140 1.23 -2.61 -10.84
N GLU A 141 0.92 -1.35 -11.15
CA GLU A 141 1.41 -0.24 -10.34
C GLU A 141 0.63 -0.19 -9.01
N LEU A 142 1.22 -0.71 -7.93
CA LEU A 142 0.59 -0.74 -6.60
C LEU A 142 0.46 0.68 -6.03
N VAL A 143 1.51 1.48 -6.15
CA VAL A 143 1.61 2.81 -5.58
C VAL A 143 2.40 3.72 -6.50
N ARG A 144 1.90 4.95 -6.68
CA ARG A 144 2.52 6.00 -7.51
C ARG A 144 3.10 7.13 -6.66
N ASN A 145 3.95 7.95 -7.28
CA ASN A 145 4.55 9.15 -6.66
C ASN A 145 5.25 8.82 -5.33
N VAL A 146 6.09 7.80 -5.37
CA VAL A 146 6.83 7.30 -4.21
C VAL A 146 8.14 8.08 -4.06
N GLN A 147 8.35 8.72 -2.91
CA GLN A 147 9.62 9.36 -2.56
C GLN A 147 10.61 8.33 -2.02
N ASN A 148 10.16 7.48 -1.11
CA ASN A 148 10.99 6.44 -0.52
C ASN A 148 10.19 5.15 -0.32
N PHE A 149 10.83 4.01 -0.60
CA PHE A 149 10.31 2.67 -0.33
C PHE A 149 11.46 1.83 0.18
N GLU A 150 11.34 1.34 1.42
CA GLU A 150 12.35 0.52 2.05
C GLU A 150 11.74 -0.68 2.75
N LEU A 151 12.45 -1.79 2.63
CA LEU A 151 12.11 -3.07 3.24
C LEU A 151 13.21 -3.49 4.20
N SER A 152 12.83 -4.10 5.32
CA SER A 152 13.73 -4.74 6.26
C SER A 152 13.12 -6.03 6.76
N TYR A 153 13.97 -6.98 7.13
CA TYR A 153 13.59 -8.35 7.42
C TYR A 153 14.08 -8.74 8.81
N PHE A 154 13.20 -9.24 9.66
CA PHE A 154 13.56 -9.72 10.98
C PHE A 154 13.62 -11.25 11.01
N GLY A 155 14.75 -11.77 11.41
CA GLY A 155 14.95 -13.21 11.50
C GLY A 155 16.39 -13.56 11.86
N LEU A 156 16.69 -14.85 11.81
CA LEU A 156 18.00 -15.38 12.18
C LEU A 156 19.08 -14.85 11.23
N ASN A 157 20.13 -14.31 11.81
CA ASN A 157 21.35 -13.98 11.08
C ASN A 157 22.24 -15.21 11.05
N ASP A 158 22.64 -15.66 9.86
CA ASP A 158 23.40 -16.89 9.67
C ASP A 158 24.84 -16.81 10.23
N GLU A 159 25.38 -15.60 10.36
CA GLU A 159 26.75 -15.38 10.87
C GLU A 159 26.78 -15.34 12.40
N THR A 160 25.79 -14.69 13.04
CA THR A 160 25.78 -14.47 14.48
C THR A 160 24.88 -15.45 15.23
N GLY A 161 23.93 -16.08 14.55
CA GLY A 161 22.90 -16.93 15.20
C GLY A 161 21.85 -16.14 15.99
N GLU A 162 21.80 -14.81 15.86
CA GLU A 162 20.89 -13.94 16.61
C GLU A 162 19.71 -13.51 15.74
N LEU A 163 18.57 -13.21 16.38
CA LEU A 163 17.41 -12.63 15.74
C LEU A 163 17.57 -11.12 15.63
N VAL A 164 17.79 -10.62 14.43
CA VAL A 164 18.06 -9.19 14.18
C VAL A 164 17.33 -8.69 12.93
N TRP A 165 17.15 -7.38 12.83
CA TRP A 165 16.71 -6.72 11.62
C TRP A 165 17.84 -6.67 10.58
N GLN A 166 17.56 -7.09 9.35
CA GLN A 166 18.48 -7.15 8.22
C GLN A 166 17.90 -6.40 7.03
N ASN A 167 18.73 -5.73 6.24
CA ASN A 167 18.28 -5.01 5.04
C ASN A 167 18.17 -5.91 3.79
N GLU A 168 18.70 -7.13 3.90
CA GLU A 168 18.65 -8.12 2.83
C GLU A 168 18.30 -9.49 3.40
N TRP A 169 17.55 -10.26 2.63
CA TRP A 169 17.17 -11.63 2.93
C TRP A 169 17.31 -12.46 1.67
N LEU A 170 18.56 -12.86 1.38
CA LEU A 170 18.93 -13.55 0.14
C LEU A 170 19.52 -14.91 0.44
N ASN A 171 19.25 -15.88 -0.43
CA ASN A 171 19.81 -17.23 -0.40
C ASN A 171 19.65 -17.93 0.96
N LYS A 172 18.60 -17.63 1.67
CA LYS A 172 18.25 -18.28 2.93
C LYS A 172 17.29 -19.44 2.68
N GLU A 173 17.32 -20.43 3.55
CA GLU A 173 16.45 -21.61 3.44
C GLU A 173 15.12 -21.47 4.16
N GLN A 174 14.84 -20.28 4.70
CA GLN A 174 13.64 -19.97 5.46
C GLN A 174 13.15 -18.55 5.22
N GLN A 175 11.89 -18.29 5.51
CA GLN A 175 11.32 -16.95 5.47
C GLN A 175 11.74 -16.14 6.72
N PRO A 176 11.80 -14.80 6.64
CA PRO A 176 11.91 -13.97 7.81
C PRO A 176 10.64 -14.08 8.66
N ARG A 177 10.74 -13.83 9.96
CA ARG A 177 9.56 -13.79 10.85
C ARG A 177 8.70 -12.57 10.61
N LEU A 178 9.35 -11.41 10.39
CA LEU A 178 8.69 -10.13 10.17
C LEU A 178 9.31 -9.42 8.97
N VAL A 179 8.47 -8.70 8.23
CA VAL A 179 8.90 -7.76 7.20
C VAL A 179 8.40 -6.38 7.57
N LYS A 180 9.32 -5.42 7.64
CA LYS A 180 9.03 -4.01 7.86
C LYS A 180 8.98 -3.31 6.52
N ILE A 181 7.96 -2.46 6.34
CA ILE A 181 7.73 -1.69 5.12
C ILE A 181 7.63 -0.22 5.50
N LEU A 182 8.50 0.59 4.90
CA LEU A 182 8.47 2.06 4.97
C LEU A 182 8.12 2.60 3.59
N LEU A 183 7.11 3.46 3.53
CA LEU A 183 6.65 4.09 2.29
C LEU A 183 6.38 5.58 2.54
N GLU A 184 7.03 6.43 1.76
CA GLU A 184 6.85 7.87 1.76
C GLU A 184 6.46 8.33 0.36
N PHE A 185 5.53 9.27 0.26
CA PHE A 185 5.06 9.84 -0.99
C PHE A 185 5.74 11.18 -1.30
N ASP A 186 5.83 11.55 -2.57
CA ASP A 186 6.43 12.82 -3.03
C ASP A 186 5.73 14.07 -2.48
N ASP A 187 4.46 13.95 -2.08
CA ASP A 187 3.65 15.04 -1.50
C ASP A 187 3.78 15.17 0.03
N GLY A 188 4.68 14.41 0.64
CA GLY A 188 4.93 14.42 2.08
C GLY A 188 3.96 13.57 2.90
N ARG A 189 3.01 12.87 2.29
CA ARG A 189 2.27 11.80 2.96
C ARG A 189 3.21 10.63 3.25
N TYR A 190 2.97 9.92 4.30
CA TYR A 190 3.69 8.69 4.64
C TYR A 190 2.72 7.61 5.08
N LEU A 191 3.07 6.39 4.76
CA LEU A 191 2.43 5.23 5.36
C LEU A 191 3.05 5.05 6.75
N PRO A 192 2.27 4.93 7.83
CA PRO A 192 2.81 4.50 9.11
C PRO A 192 3.65 3.24 8.94
N GLU A 193 4.76 3.13 9.66
CA GLU A 193 5.61 1.95 9.63
C GLU A 193 4.75 0.69 9.78
N MET A 194 4.82 -0.19 8.78
CA MET A 194 4.04 -1.41 8.78
C MET A 194 4.95 -2.60 8.99
N ILE A 195 4.61 -3.43 9.98
CA ILE A 195 5.29 -4.68 10.26
C ILE A 195 4.32 -5.83 9.98
N VAL A 196 4.68 -6.67 9.03
CA VAL A 196 3.90 -7.84 8.63
C VAL A 196 4.59 -9.09 9.17
N ALA A 197 3.86 -9.87 9.97
CA ALA A 197 4.31 -11.18 10.41
C ALA A 197 4.02 -12.22 9.32
N LEU A 198 5.01 -13.02 8.97
CA LEU A 198 4.85 -14.12 8.04
C LEU A 198 4.47 -15.41 8.80
N ASN A 199 3.69 -16.26 8.15
CA ASN A 199 3.43 -17.62 8.64
C ASN A 199 4.71 -18.45 8.50
N VAL A 200 5.52 -18.45 9.53
CA VAL A 200 6.64 -19.37 9.63
C VAL A 200 6.08 -20.65 10.23
N ASP A 201 6.17 -21.75 9.51
CA ASP A 201 5.75 -23.06 10.05
C ASP A 201 6.32 -23.26 11.45
N SER A 202 5.48 -23.65 12.38
CA SER A 202 5.64 -23.66 13.83
C SER A 202 6.65 -24.70 14.37
N SER A 203 7.77 -24.88 13.70
CA SER A 203 8.91 -25.62 14.29
C SER A 203 9.71 -24.78 15.31
N TYR A 204 9.42 -23.47 15.42
CA TYR A 204 9.96 -22.61 16.47
C TYR A 204 8.92 -22.41 17.56
N SER A 205 9.24 -22.81 18.78
CA SER A 205 8.33 -22.75 19.93
C SER A 205 8.03 -21.31 20.32
N ASN A 206 6.84 -21.08 20.90
CA ASN A 206 6.42 -19.77 21.47
C ASN A 206 7.41 -19.17 22.51
N ALA A 207 8.40 -19.94 22.97
CA ALA A 207 9.43 -19.48 23.89
C ALA A 207 10.37 -18.41 23.31
N ASP A 208 10.48 -18.34 21.97
CA ASP A 208 11.39 -17.39 21.30
C ASP A 208 10.76 -16.00 21.06
N LEU A 209 9.46 -15.85 21.27
CA LEU A 209 8.75 -14.56 21.07
C LEU A 209 8.86 -13.62 22.30
N GLU A 210 9.25 -14.14 23.47
CA GLU A 210 9.40 -13.32 24.70
C GLU A 210 10.68 -12.47 24.72
N SER A 211 11.57 -12.61 23.75
CA SER A 211 12.87 -11.92 23.74
C SER A 211 12.97 -10.73 22.78
N VAL A 212 11.84 -10.20 22.30
CA VAL A 212 11.88 -8.94 21.49
C VAL A 212 12.14 -7.79 22.45
N PRO A 213 13.31 -7.11 22.39
CA PRO A 213 13.54 -5.92 23.19
C PRO A 213 12.53 -4.84 22.77
N VAL A 214 11.63 -4.49 23.69
CA VAL A 214 10.84 -3.27 23.55
C VAL A 214 11.83 -2.13 23.81
N GLU A 215 12.23 -1.40 22.77
CA GLU A 215 12.92 -0.13 22.97
C GLU A 215 11.99 0.79 23.77
N ASP A 216 12.39 1.02 25.03
CA ASP A 216 11.77 1.98 25.93
C ASP A 216 11.80 3.36 25.25
N VAL A 217 10.64 3.80 24.77
CA VAL A 217 10.44 5.21 24.40
C VAL A 217 10.37 5.99 25.71
N THR A 218 11.51 6.20 26.36
CA THR A 218 11.63 7.14 27.45
C THR A 218 11.48 8.55 26.90
N ASP A 219 10.29 9.05 27.15
CA ASP A 219 9.89 10.43 27.41
C ASP A 219 11.08 11.39 27.64
N THR A 220 11.32 12.28 26.68
CA THR A 220 12.17 13.44 26.88
C THR A 220 11.29 14.69 26.98
N THR A 221 10.65 14.82 28.14
CA THR A 221 10.14 16.11 28.62
C THR A 221 11.17 16.71 29.57
N GLN A 222 11.94 17.66 29.11
CA GLN A 222 12.44 18.83 29.87
C GLN A 222 12.67 20.02 28.93
#